data_c2141d30f4a9c1885c339fc5253a0c21
#
_entry.id   c2141d30f4a9c1885c339fc5253a0c21
#
_cell.length_a   1.000
_cell.length_b   1.000
_cell.length_c   1.000
_cell.angle_alpha   90.00
_cell.angle_beta   90.00
_cell.angle_gamma   90.00
#
_symmetry.space_group_name_H-M   'P 1'
#
loop_
_entity.id
_entity.type
_entity.pdbx_description
1 polymer ?
#
loop_
_entity_poly.entity_id
_entity_poly.type
_entity_poly.pdbx_seq_one_letter_code
_entity_poly.pdbx_strand_id
1 'polypeptide(L)'
;MKILAISDVPSKALWDYCTREKLAGVDIILSCGDLPKRYLEYLTNFTAAPILYVHGNHDGSYKGDEPGGCICVDDEVYIWKGLRIMGLGGCIRYNREDTYQYTEKEMRRRARKLWFKAHRAGGIDLLLTHAPAKGLNDGGDKAHMGFETFNGLLEDYQPKWFVHGHVHLNYDAKLPRVCTHGRTTVINATERYLFEIPDPDQTARRKFFWKNPAFTTEN
;
A
#
# COMPACT_ATOMS: atom_id res chain seq x y z
N MET A 1 13.42 2.68 11.82
CA MET A 1 13.35 2.28 10.39
C MET A 1 12.79 3.44 9.59
N LYS A 2 13.48 3.87 8.55
CA LYS A 2 13.13 5.00 7.69
C LYS A 2 12.51 4.50 6.39
N ILE A 3 11.28 4.91 6.11
CA ILE A 3 10.44 4.41 5.00
C ILE A 3 10.18 5.56 4.02
N LEU A 4 10.42 5.30 2.74
CA LEU A 4 10.01 6.18 1.65
C LEU A 4 8.79 5.56 0.97
N ALA A 5 7.63 6.22 1.05
CA ALA A 5 6.45 5.85 0.29
C ALA A 5 6.36 6.69 -0.99
N ILE A 6 5.99 6.07 -2.11
CA ILE A 6 5.84 6.71 -3.43
C ILE A 6 4.58 6.19 -4.13
N SER A 7 3.91 7.02 -4.92
CA SER A 7 2.72 6.63 -5.68
C SER A 7 2.36 7.64 -6.77
N ASP A 8 1.67 7.19 -7.81
CA ASP A 8 0.92 7.92 -8.83
C ASP A 8 1.77 8.84 -9.72
N VAL A 9 2.59 9.68 -9.13
CA VAL A 9 3.39 10.68 -9.85
C VAL A 9 4.87 10.50 -9.53
N PRO A 10 5.74 10.25 -10.52
CA PRO A 10 7.18 10.24 -10.31
C PRO A 10 7.66 11.54 -9.70
N SER A 11 8.32 11.48 -8.56
CA SER A 11 8.89 12.68 -7.95
C SER A 11 10.04 13.22 -8.78
N LYS A 12 9.94 14.47 -9.25
CA LYS A 12 11.03 15.13 -9.99
C LYS A 12 12.35 15.12 -9.22
N ALA A 13 12.30 15.27 -7.90
CA ALA A 13 13.49 15.23 -7.07
C ALA A 13 14.19 13.86 -7.06
N LEU A 14 13.44 12.78 -7.34
CA LEU A 14 13.96 11.42 -7.41
C LEU A 14 14.08 10.89 -8.86
N TRP A 15 13.43 11.52 -9.84
CA TRP A 15 13.52 11.12 -11.24
C TRP A 15 14.61 11.88 -11.98
N ASP A 16 14.55 13.23 -11.92
CA ASP A 16 15.47 14.08 -12.66
C ASP A 16 16.79 14.35 -11.90
N TYR A 17 16.74 14.32 -10.58
CA TYR A 17 17.83 14.74 -9.70
C TYR A 17 18.16 13.72 -8.62
N CYS A 18 17.95 12.42 -8.87
CA CYS A 18 18.26 11.39 -7.88
C CYS A 18 19.78 11.32 -7.62
N THR A 19 20.13 11.27 -6.37
CA THR A 19 21.48 10.97 -5.91
C THR A 19 21.42 9.96 -4.78
N ARG A 20 22.52 9.28 -4.51
CA ARG A 20 22.58 8.31 -3.39
C ARG A 20 22.34 8.96 -2.05
N GLU A 21 22.75 10.23 -1.89
CA GLU A 21 22.54 10.99 -0.64
C GLU A 21 21.05 11.24 -0.34
N LYS A 22 20.22 11.43 -1.38
CA LYS A 22 18.77 11.62 -1.21
C LYS A 22 18.05 10.38 -0.69
N LEU A 23 18.61 9.21 -0.96
CA LEU A 23 18.09 7.92 -0.48
C LEU A 23 18.92 7.34 0.67
N ALA A 24 19.91 8.11 1.17
CA ALA A 24 20.75 7.67 2.28
C ALA A 24 19.92 7.41 3.54
N GLY A 25 20.15 6.26 4.16
CA GLY A 25 19.45 5.86 5.39
C GLY A 25 18.00 5.45 5.19
N VAL A 26 17.48 5.40 3.95
CA VAL A 26 16.19 4.77 3.66
C VAL A 26 16.36 3.25 3.81
N ASP A 27 15.55 2.64 4.69
CA ASP A 27 15.59 1.20 4.93
C ASP A 27 14.74 0.42 3.94
N ILE A 28 13.64 1.00 3.46
CA ILE A 28 12.70 0.37 2.54
C ILE A 28 11.94 1.43 1.74
N ILE A 29 11.65 1.14 0.47
CA ILE A 29 10.77 1.94 -0.37
C ILE A 29 9.47 1.17 -0.59
N LEU A 30 8.32 1.83 -0.37
CA LEU A 30 6.99 1.29 -0.58
C LEU A 30 6.33 2.03 -1.73
N SER A 31 6.03 1.33 -2.84
CA SER A 31 5.29 1.87 -3.96
C SER A 31 3.82 1.42 -3.89
N CYS A 32 2.93 2.42 -3.86
CA CYS A 32 1.49 2.18 -3.87
C CYS A 32 0.89 2.04 -5.28
N GLY A 33 1.73 1.90 -6.33
CA GLY A 33 1.27 1.71 -7.71
C GLY A 33 1.15 2.99 -8.53
N ASP A 34 0.72 2.84 -9.77
CA ASP A 34 0.54 3.88 -10.79
C ASP A 34 1.83 4.69 -11.07
N LEU A 35 2.96 4.00 -11.07
CA LEU A 35 4.26 4.57 -11.40
C LEU A 35 4.85 3.90 -12.65
N PRO A 36 5.55 4.63 -13.53
CA PRO A 36 6.23 3.99 -14.65
C PRO A 36 7.23 2.94 -14.16
N LYS A 37 7.21 1.72 -14.76
CA LYS A 37 8.18 0.65 -14.49
C LYS A 37 9.62 1.18 -14.42
N ARG A 38 10.02 1.97 -15.42
CA ARG A 38 11.35 2.55 -15.54
C ARG A 38 11.73 3.44 -14.34
N TYR A 39 10.73 4.09 -13.70
CA TYR A 39 11.00 4.90 -12.51
C TYR A 39 11.40 4.02 -11.32
N LEU A 40 10.70 2.91 -11.11
CA LEU A 40 11.05 1.98 -10.03
C LEU A 40 12.42 1.36 -10.28
N GLU A 41 12.68 0.87 -11.49
CA GLU A 41 13.97 0.29 -11.89
C GLU A 41 15.12 1.30 -11.78
N TYR A 42 14.86 2.58 -12.14
CA TYR A 42 15.85 3.64 -12.00
C TYR A 42 16.27 3.84 -10.54
N LEU A 43 15.32 3.84 -9.59
CA LEU A 43 15.62 4.02 -8.18
C LEU A 43 16.53 2.92 -7.62
N THR A 44 16.46 1.70 -8.13
CA THR A 44 17.31 0.60 -7.67
C THR A 44 18.81 0.86 -7.86
N ASN A 45 19.20 1.78 -8.77
CA ASN A 45 20.60 2.14 -9.00
C ASN A 45 21.16 3.07 -7.89
N PHE A 46 20.31 3.67 -7.07
CA PHE A 46 20.72 4.67 -6.09
C PHE A 46 20.62 4.20 -4.64
N THR A 47 19.99 3.04 -4.40
CA THR A 47 19.81 2.51 -3.06
C THR A 47 19.93 0.98 -3.02
N ALA A 48 20.40 0.46 -1.91
CA ALA A 48 20.32 -0.97 -1.60
C ALA A 48 19.03 -1.33 -0.82
N ALA A 49 18.20 -0.34 -0.45
CA ALA A 49 16.90 -0.58 0.17
C ALA A 49 15.98 -1.33 -0.79
N PRO A 50 15.28 -2.38 -0.35
CA PRO A 50 14.32 -3.06 -1.21
C PRO A 50 13.18 -2.13 -1.58
N ILE A 51 12.70 -2.25 -2.82
CA ILE A 51 11.51 -1.56 -3.30
C ILE A 51 10.38 -2.59 -3.35
N LEU A 52 9.40 -2.44 -2.47
CA LEU A 52 8.19 -3.25 -2.48
C LEU A 52 7.09 -2.49 -3.19
N TYR A 53 6.28 -3.17 -4.02
CA TYR A 53 5.19 -2.52 -4.70
C TYR A 53 3.91 -3.34 -4.70
N VAL A 54 2.79 -2.64 -4.79
CA VAL A 54 1.49 -3.16 -5.22
C VAL A 54 1.10 -2.48 -6.53
N HIS A 55 0.23 -3.13 -7.32
CA HIS A 55 -0.24 -2.55 -8.58
C HIS A 55 -1.26 -1.44 -8.34
N GLY A 56 -1.15 -0.37 -9.10
CA GLY A 56 -2.23 0.58 -9.32
C GLY A 56 -3.09 0.18 -10.52
N ASN A 57 -4.15 0.93 -10.79
CA ASN A 57 -5.07 0.61 -11.88
C ASN A 57 -4.51 0.98 -13.27
N HIS A 58 -3.42 1.72 -13.34
CA HIS A 58 -2.73 2.03 -14.59
C HIS A 58 -1.48 1.16 -14.83
N ASP A 59 -1.16 0.23 -13.95
CA ASP A 59 0.02 -0.65 -14.06
C ASP A 59 -0.20 -1.88 -14.97
N GLY A 60 -1.17 -1.83 -15.87
CA GLY A 60 -1.46 -2.92 -16.82
C GLY A 60 -0.26 -3.32 -17.67
N SER A 61 0.66 -2.41 -17.93
CA SER A 61 1.91 -2.66 -18.64
C SER A 61 2.91 -3.54 -17.88
N TYR A 62 2.75 -3.71 -16.57
CA TYR A 62 3.60 -4.60 -15.76
C TYR A 62 3.32 -6.08 -16.01
N LYS A 63 2.14 -6.41 -16.55
CA LYS A 63 1.73 -7.79 -16.77
C LYS A 63 2.70 -8.53 -17.72
N GLY A 64 3.49 -9.44 -17.16
CA GLY A 64 4.52 -10.19 -17.87
C GLY A 64 5.83 -9.43 -18.11
N ASP A 65 5.93 -8.21 -17.62
CA ASP A 65 7.12 -7.36 -17.67
C ASP A 65 7.23 -6.51 -16.38
N GLU A 66 7.32 -7.20 -15.25
CA GLU A 66 7.37 -6.60 -13.93
C GLU A 66 8.63 -5.75 -13.71
N PRO A 67 8.59 -4.72 -12.81
CA PRO A 67 9.75 -3.87 -12.52
C PRO A 67 10.95 -4.69 -12.01
N GLY A 68 12.05 -4.68 -12.76
CA GLY A 68 13.27 -5.38 -12.42
C GLY A 68 13.89 -4.86 -11.12
N GLY A 69 14.34 -5.77 -10.25
CA GLY A 69 14.94 -5.42 -8.96
C GLY A 69 13.94 -4.96 -7.88
N CYS A 70 12.64 -4.97 -8.17
CA CYS A 70 11.57 -4.66 -7.23
C CYS A 70 10.83 -5.95 -6.80
N ILE A 71 10.13 -5.90 -5.70
CA ILE A 71 9.42 -7.05 -5.11
C ILE A 71 7.92 -6.75 -5.12
N CYS A 72 7.16 -7.53 -5.88
CA CYS A 72 5.70 -7.47 -5.84
C CYS A 72 5.20 -8.07 -4.53
N VAL A 73 4.43 -7.29 -3.77
CA VAL A 73 3.78 -7.73 -2.53
C VAL A 73 2.25 -7.71 -2.66
N ASP A 74 1.75 -7.60 -3.88
CA ASP A 74 0.31 -7.66 -4.14
C ASP A 74 -0.21 -9.07 -3.86
N ASP A 75 -1.31 -9.18 -3.11
CA ASP A 75 -1.86 -10.44 -2.59
C ASP A 75 -0.90 -11.23 -1.67
N GLU A 76 0.00 -10.52 -0.97
CA GLU A 76 1.00 -11.12 -0.08
C GLU A 76 0.99 -10.51 1.33
N VAL A 77 1.52 -11.30 2.28
CA VAL A 77 1.98 -10.81 3.59
C VAL A 77 3.48 -10.98 3.63
N TYR A 78 4.20 -9.89 3.42
CA TYR A 78 5.65 -9.86 3.33
C TYR A 78 6.27 -9.39 4.65
N ILE A 79 7.37 -10.02 5.07
CA ILE A 79 8.05 -9.65 6.31
C ILE A 79 9.45 -9.14 5.99
N TRP A 80 9.71 -7.88 6.35
CA TRP A 80 11.01 -7.25 6.19
C TRP A 80 11.55 -6.76 7.54
N LYS A 81 12.69 -7.31 7.97
CA LYS A 81 13.31 -6.97 9.27
C LYS A 81 12.29 -6.92 10.43
N GLY A 82 11.32 -7.85 10.42
CA GLY A 82 10.25 -7.92 11.43
C GLY A 82 9.02 -7.05 11.14
N LEU A 83 9.05 -6.14 10.19
CA LEU A 83 7.88 -5.40 9.73
C LEU A 83 6.99 -6.30 8.85
N ARG A 84 5.75 -6.52 9.28
CA ARG A 84 4.77 -7.37 8.60
C ARG A 84 3.87 -6.48 7.73
N ILE A 85 4.01 -6.61 6.42
CA ILE A 85 3.35 -5.78 5.41
C ILE A 85 2.32 -6.65 4.67
N MET A 86 1.04 -6.25 4.67
CA MET A 86 0.02 -6.83 3.80
C MET A 86 -0.16 -5.93 2.59
N GLY A 87 0.00 -6.48 1.38
CA GLY A 87 -0.17 -5.77 0.11
C GLY A 87 -1.48 -6.12 -0.60
N LEU A 88 -2.23 -5.09 -1.03
CA LEU A 88 -3.46 -5.22 -1.81
C LEU A 88 -3.57 -4.06 -2.82
N GLY A 89 -3.16 -4.31 -4.05
CA GLY A 89 -3.21 -3.31 -5.12
C GLY A 89 -4.56 -3.19 -5.81
N GLY A 90 -4.64 -2.19 -6.69
CA GLY A 90 -5.81 -1.88 -7.50
C GLY A 90 -6.83 -0.97 -6.84
N CYS A 91 -7.86 -0.58 -7.61
CA CYS A 91 -8.92 0.32 -7.17
C CYS A 91 -10.32 -0.25 -7.41
N ILE A 92 -11.36 0.47 -6.97
CA ILE A 92 -12.77 0.16 -7.27
C ILE A 92 -12.97 0.19 -8.79
N ARG A 93 -13.71 -0.80 -9.30
CA ARG A 93 -14.04 -0.89 -10.73
C ARG A 93 -14.99 0.23 -11.13
N TYR A 94 -14.50 1.17 -11.91
CA TYR A 94 -15.27 2.27 -12.47
C TYR A 94 -15.47 2.15 -14.00
N ASN A 95 -14.59 1.41 -14.68
CA ASN A 95 -14.73 1.07 -16.10
C ASN A 95 -14.44 -0.42 -16.36
N ARG A 96 -14.46 -0.88 -17.64
CA ARG A 96 -14.23 -2.28 -18.01
C ARG A 96 -12.90 -2.52 -18.73
N GLU A 97 -12.15 -1.49 -19.00
CA GLU A 97 -10.98 -1.55 -19.90
C GLU A 97 -9.67 -1.66 -19.14
N ASP A 98 -9.59 -1.12 -17.90
CA ASP A 98 -8.36 -1.12 -17.14
C ASP A 98 -8.19 -2.41 -16.33
N THR A 99 -6.93 -2.83 -16.21
CA THR A 99 -6.51 -3.90 -15.34
C THR A 99 -6.47 -3.43 -13.87
N TYR A 100 -6.39 -4.36 -12.93
CA TYR A 100 -6.31 -4.09 -11.49
C TYR A 100 -7.48 -3.26 -10.94
N GLN A 101 -8.66 -3.38 -11.56
CA GLN A 101 -9.90 -2.83 -11.02
C GLN A 101 -10.79 -3.95 -10.49
N TYR A 102 -11.25 -3.79 -9.26
CA TYR A 102 -11.96 -4.82 -8.52
C TYR A 102 -13.31 -4.33 -8.00
N THR A 103 -14.28 -5.20 -7.97
CA THR A 103 -15.48 -5.00 -7.16
C THR A 103 -15.15 -5.21 -5.69
N GLU A 104 -15.97 -4.67 -4.79
CA GLU A 104 -15.87 -4.89 -3.35
C GLU A 104 -15.82 -6.40 -3.01
N LYS A 105 -16.65 -7.22 -3.68
CA LYS A 105 -16.67 -8.68 -3.51
C LYS A 105 -15.34 -9.35 -3.89
N GLU A 106 -14.73 -8.91 -4.99
CA GLU A 106 -13.42 -9.42 -5.44
C GLU A 106 -12.32 -9.01 -4.48
N MET A 107 -12.28 -7.74 -4.04
CA MET A 107 -11.29 -7.26 -3.07
C MET A 107 -11.43 -7.99 -1.74
N ARG A 108 -12.66 -8.20 -1.25
CA ARG A 108 -12.93 -8.99 -0.04
C ARG A 108 -12.42 -10.43 -0.17
N ARG A 109 -12.56 -11.06 -1.35
CA ARG A 109 -12.03 -12.41 -1.60
C ARG A 109 -10.50 -12.43 -1.57
N ARG A 110 -9.84 -11.40 -2.12
CA ARG A 110 -8.38 -11.25 -2.07
C ARG A 110 -7.90 -11.09 -0.62
N ALA A 111 -8.50 -10.19 0.14
CA ALA A 111 -8.20 -9.99 1.56
C ALA A 111 -8.38 -11.27 2.40
N ARG A 112 -9.47 -12.03 2.14
CA ARG A 112 -9.71 -13.30 2.84
C ARG A 112 -8.62 -14.36 2.59
N LYS A 113 -8.07 -14.42 1.39
CA LYS A 113 -6.96 -15.36 1.09
C LYS A 113 -5.71 -15.04 1.90
N LEU A 114 -5.50 -13.78 2.28
CA LEU A 114 -4.35 -13.35 3.07
C LEU A 114 -4.51 -13.63 4.57
N TRP A 115 -5.72 -13.93 5.03
CA TRP A 115 -5.98 -14.18 6.45
C TRP A 115 -5.04 -15.21 7.07
N PHE A 116 -4.87 -16.34 6.40
CA PHE A 116 -4.00 -17.42 6.92
C PHE A 116 -2.54 -16.99 6.99
N LYS A 117 -2.05 -16.26 5.96
CA LYS A 117 -0.68 -15.72 5.93
C LYS A 117 -0.48 -14.70 7.06
N ALA A 118 -1.43 -13.78 7.24
CA ALA A 118 -1.41 -12.79 8.30
C ALA A 118 -1.45 -13.44 9.69
N HIS A 119 -2.29 -14.46 9.86
CA HIS A 119 -2.37 -15.21 11.12
C HIS A 119 -1.03 -15.89 11.45
N ARG A 120 -0.42 -16.58 10.49
CA ARG A 120 0.90 -17.20 10.67
C ARG A 120 2.00 -16.19 10.99
N ALA A 121 1.92 -15.01 10.41
CA ALA A 121 2.84 -13.91 10.67
C ALA A 121 2.64 -13.28 12.07
N GLY A 122 1.54 -13.59 12.77
CA GLY A 122 1.19 -12.99 14.05
C GLY A 122 0.57 -11.60 13.91
N GLY A 123 -0.13 -11.34 12.81
CA GLY A 123 -0.79 -10.07 12.47
C GLY A 123 -0.08 -9.30 11.35
N ILE A 124 -0.48 -8.05 11.15
CA ILE A 124 0.16 -7.11 10.25
C ILE A 124 0.50 -5.81 10.99
N ASP A 125 1.58 -5.16 10.61
CA ASP A 125 2.01 -3.88 11.15
C ASP A 125 1.68 -2.73 10.20
N LEU A 126 1.71 -3.01 8.88
CA LEU A 126 1.47 -2.06 7.82
C LEU A 126 0.56 -2.67 6.76
N LEU A 127 -0.50 -1.94 6.41
CA LEU A 127 -1.32 -2.21 5.23
C LEU A 127 -0.83 -1.32 4.09
N LEU A 128 -0.40 -1.92 2.97
CA LEU A 128 0.05 -1.24 1.75
C LEU A 128 -0.98 -1.48 0.65
N THR A 129 -1.61 -0.41 0.16
CA THR A 129 -2.60 -0.52 -0.91
C THR A 129 -2.39 0.54 -1.98
N HIS A 130 -3.06 0.37 -3.13
CA HIS A 130 -3.18 1.46 -4.08
C HIS A 130 -4.33 2.39 -3.70
N ALA A 131 -5.57 1.88 -3.69
CA ALA A 131 -6.73 2.67 -3.30
C ALA A 131 -6.80 2.90 -1.77
N PRO A 132 -7.44 3.99 -1.32
CA PRO A 132 -7.74 4.24 0.09
C PRO A 132 -8.83 3.31 0.65
N ALA A 133 -9.10 3.40 1.94
CA ALA A 133 -10.30 2.85 2.55
C ALA A 133 -11.48 3.81 2.35
N LYS A 134 -12.68 3.26 2.22
CA LYS A 134 -13.90 4.05 1.98
C LYS A 134 -14.17 5.03 3.12
N GLY A 135 -14.38 6.29 2.77
CA GLY A 135 -14.60 7.37 3.74
C GLY A 135 -13.33 7.82 4.48
N LEU A 136 -12.15 7.30 4.11
CA LEU A 136 -10.88 7.61 4.74
C LEU A 136 -9.85 8.03 3.69
N ASN A 137 -9.70 9.32 3.48
CA ASN A 137 -8.88 9.92 2.42
C ASN A 137 -9.27 9.49 0.99
N ASP A 138 -10.50 9.04 0.78
CA ASP A 138 -11.01 8.70 -0.54
C ASP A 138 -11.61 9.92 -1.27
N GLY A 139 -11.80 9.78 -2.58
CA GLY A 139 -12.43 10.82 -3.39
C GLY A 139 -13.95 10.75 -3.36
N GLY A 140 -14.60 11.88 -3.71
CA GLY A 140 -16.05 11.96 -3.79
C GLY A 140 -16.67 11.36 -5.05
N ASP A 141 -15.89 10.91 -6.02
CA ASP A 141 -16.34 10.30 -7.26
C ASP A 141 -16.09 8.79 -7.28
N LYS A 142 -16.72 8.10 -8.25
CA LYS A 142 -16.65 6.64 -8.34
C LYS A 142 -15.24 6.11 -8.61
N ALA A 143 -14.41 6.86 -9.33
CA ALA A 143 -13.07 6.41 -9.70
C ALA A 143 -12.13 6.41 -8.47
N HIS A 144 -12.29 7.39 -7.59
CA HIS A 144 -11.43 7.58 -6.41
C HIS A 144 -12.06 7.09 -5.10
N MET A 145 -13.18 6.37 -5.18
CA MET A 145 -13.82 5.75 -4.02
C MET A 145 -12.93 4.66 -3.43
N GLY A 146 -12.80 4.64 -2.10
CA GLY A 146 -12.08 3.60 -1.38
C GLY A 146 -12.87 2.31 -1.18
N PHE A 147 -12.19 1.25 -0.74
CA PHE A 147 -12.81 -0.04 -0.43
C PHE A 147 -13.31 -0.12 1.01
N GLU A 148 -14.55 -0.59 1.19
CA GLU A 148 -15.09 -0.95 2.50
C GLU A 148 -14.32 -2.12 3.14
N THR A 149 -13.82 -3.05 2.30
CA THR A 149 -12.97 -4.15 2.75
C THR A 149 -11.75 -3.66 3.54
N PHE A 150 -11.19 -2.51 3.19
CA PHE A 150 -10.01 -1.98 3.90
C PHE A 150 -10.38 -1.45 5.29
N ASN A 151 -11.58 -0.88 5.47
CA ASN A 151 -12.09 -0.54 6.80
C ASN A 151 -12.12 -1.78 7.69
N GLY A 152 -12.67 -2.91 7.18
CA GLY A 152 -12.66 -4.17 7.90
C GLY A 152 -11.26 -4.67 8.28
N LEU A 153 -10.27 -4.53 7.38
CA LEU A 153 -8.88 -4.88 7.68
C LEU A 153 -8.27 -3.98 8.78
N LEU A 154 -8.59 -2.68 8.76
CA LEU A 154 -8.15 -1.72 9.78
C LEU A 154 -8.75 -2.06 11.16
N GLU A 155 -10.02 -2.47 11.20
CA GLU A 155 -10.69 -2.88 12.44
C GLU A 155 -10.15 -4.20 12.99
N ASP A 156 -9.97 -5.21 12.13
CA ASP A 156 -9.57 -6.56 12.53
C ASP A 156 -8.10 -6.64 12.94
N TYR A 157 -7.20 -6.08 12.14
CA TYR A 157 -5.76 -6.18 12.36
C TYR A 157 -5.18 -5.01 13.13
N GLN A 158 -5.83 -3.84 13.12
CA GLN A 158 -5.34 -2.61 13.73
C GLN A 158 -3.86 -2.34 13.40
N PRO A 159 -3.46 -2.35 12.10
CA PRO A 159 -2.09 -2.06 11.72
C PRO A 159 -1.71 -0.67 12.25
N LYS A 160 -0.44 -0.47 12.58
CA LYS A 160 0.02 0.85 13.01
C LYS A 160 0.05 1.86 11.87
N TRP A 161 0.25 1.37 10.64
CA TRP A 161 0.34 2.20 9.44
C TRP A 161 -0.54 1.64 8.33
N PHE A 162 -1.20 2.55 7.63
CA PHE A 162 -1.91 2.32 6.40
C PHE A 162 -1.37 3.28 5.36
N VAL A 163 -0.72 2.77 4.30
CA VAL A 163 -0.09 3.56 3.24
C VAL A 163 -0.81 3.28 1.94
N HIS A 164 -1.31 4.32 1.29
CA HIS A 164 -2.05 4.24 0.04
C HIS A 164 -1.69 5.38 -0.92
N GLY A 165 -2.12 5.27 -2.17
CA GLY A 165 -2.01 6.28 -3.23
C GLY A 165 -3.37 6.62 -3.82
N HIS A 166 -3.44 6.64 -5.15
CA HIS A 166 -4.64 6.76 -6.00
C HIS A 166 -5.33 8.13 -5.94
N VAL A 167 -5.50 8.71 -4.78
CA VAL A 167 -6.16 10.02 -4.62
C VAL A 167 -5.08 11.10 -4.56
N HIS A 168 -4.98 11.87 -5.64
CA HIS A 168 -3.98 12.93 -5.71
C HIS A 168 -4.33 14.10 -4.79
N LEU A 169 -3.38 14.56 -4.00
CA LEU A 169 -3.58 15.62 -3.01
C LEU A 169 -3.89 16.99 -3.62
N ASN A 170 -3.69 17.17 -4.92
CA ASN A 170 -4.06 18.39 -5.64
C ASN A 170 -5.54 18.41 -6.10
N TYR A 171 -6.27 17.29 -5.98
CA TYR A 171 -7.70 17.25 -6.34
C TYR A 171 -8.58 17.96 -5.30
N ASP A 172 -8.22 17.87 -4.02
CA ASP A 172 -8.89 18.59 -2.95
C ASP A 172 -7.86 19.05 -1.90
N ALA A 173 -7.71 20.36 -1.74
CA ALA A 173 -6.81 20.96 -0.75
C ALA A 173 -7.16 20.60 0.71
N LYS A 174 -8.34 20.01 0.96
CA LYS A 174 -8.77 19.55 2.28
C LYS A 174 -8.34 18.14 2.62
N LEU A 175 -7.88 17.35 1.63
CA LEU A 175 -7.42 15.99 1.88
C LEU A 175 -6.06 16.02 2.60
N PRO A 176 -5.99 15.53 3.84
CA PRO A 176 -4.73 15.51 4.57
C PRO A 176 -3.82 14.42 4.00
N ARG A 177 -2.52 14.73 3.86
CA ARG A 177 -1.53 13.70 3.52
C ARG A 177 -1.41 12.64 4.62
N VAL A 178 -1.54 13.05 5.87
CA VAL A 178 -1.46 12.15 7.03
C VAL A 178 -2.65 12.42 7.94
N CYS A 179 -3.36 11.36 8.29
CA CYS A 179 -4.42 11.41 9.30
C CYS A 179 -4.38 10.16 10.18
N THR A 180 -5.30 10.04 11.12
CA THR A 180 -5.38 8.88 12.02
C THR A 180 -6.77 8.27 11.95
N HIS A 181 -6.83 6.93 11.99
CA HIS A 181 -8.05 6.16 12.14
C HIS A 181 -7.86 5.15 13.28
N GLY A 182 -8.48 5.41 14.42
CA GLY A 182 -8.22 4.63 15.63
C GLY A 182 -6.74 4.66 16.03
N ARG A 183 -6.06 3.53 15.94
CA ARG A 183 -4.62 3.40 16.24
C ARG A 183 -3.73 3.49 14.99
N THR A 184 -4.33 3.55 13.83
CA THR A 184 -3.63 3.51 12.55
C THR A 184 -3.30 4.91 12.09
N THR A 185 -2.03 5.17 11.77
CA THR A 185 -1.61 6.35 11.01
C THR A 185 -1.83 6.04 9.53
N VAL A 186 -2.64 6.86 8.87
CA VAL A 186 -2.98 6.76 7.45
C VAL A 186 -2.14 7.75 6.68
N ILE A 187 -1.48 7.28 5.62
CA ILE A 187 -0.53 8.05 4.82
C ILE A 187 -0.92 7.95 3.35
N ASN A 188 -1.20 9.09 2.72
CA ASN A 188 -1.31 9.19 1.28
C ASN A 188 0.10 9.43 0.69
N ALA A 189 0.57 8.47 -0.11
CA ALA A 189 1.92 8.43 -0.67
C ALA A 189 2.10 9.21 -1.97
N THR A 190 1.05 9.87 -2.49
CA THR A 190 1.09 10.60 -3.77
C THR A 190 2.38 11.39 -3.93
N GLU A 191 3.06 11.19 -5.07
CA GLU A 191 4.41 11.63 -5.39
C GLU A 191 5.44 10.93 -4.50
N ARG A 192 5.61 11.40 -3.26
CA ARG A 192 6.51 10.80 -2.25
C ARG A 192 6.19 11.30 -0.85
N TYR A 193 6.43 10.45 0.12
CA TYR A 193 6.40 10.80 1.53
C TYR A 193 7.44 9.99 2.32
N LEU A 194 8.28 10.68 3.08
CA LEU A 194 9.31 10.07 3.92
C LEU A 194 8.86 10.12 5.37
N PHE A 195 8.88 8.97 6.04
CA PHE A 195 8.51 8.87 7.46
C PHE A 195 9.38 7.84 8.17
N GLU A 196 9.40 7.95 9.49
CA GLU A 196 10.14 7.03 10.35
C GLU A 196 9.19 6.24 11.25
N ILE A 197 9.52 5.00 11.45
CA ILE A 197 8.81 4.12 12.38
C ILE A 197 9.81 3.55 13.40
N PRO A 198 9.37 3.22 14.63
CA PRO A 198 10.18 2.43 15.56
C PRO A 198 10.58 1.11 14.89
N ASP A 199 11.77 0.60 15.21
CA ASP A 199 12.17 -0.70 14.72
C ASP A 199 11.16 -1.78 15.16
N PRO A 200 10.70 -2.62 14.24
CA PRO A 200 9.71 -3.63 14.56
C PRO A 200 10.25 -4.63 15.59
N ASP A 201 9.43 -4.95 16.57
CA ASP A 201 9.71 -6.04 17.48
C ASP A 201 9.56 -7.38 16.77
N GLN A 202 10.66 -8.03 16.44
CA GLN A 202 10.70 -9.31 15.72
C GLN A 202 10.08 -10.46 16.52
N THR A 203 9.90 -10.30 17.83
CA THR A 203 9.34 -11.33 18.72
C THR A 203 7.86 -11.12 18.99
N ALA A 204 7.32 -9.94 18.71
CA ALA A 204 5.94 -9.60 19.00
C ALA A 204 4.96 -10.42 18.14
N ARG A 205 4.28 -11.34 18.77
CA ARG A 205 3.11 -12.03 18.19
C ARG A 205 1.86 -11.36 18.71
N ARG A 206 1.09 -10.70 17.84
CA ARG A 206 -0.21 -10.16 18.21
C ARG A 206 -1.23 -11.29 18.24
N LYS A 207 -1.95 -11.44 19.35
CA LYS A 207 -3.17 -12.24 19.39
C LYS A 207 -4.26 -11.36 18.81
N PHE A 208 -4.83 -11.72 17.67
CA PHE A 208 -6.03 -11.08 17.16
C PHE A 208 -7.12 -12.13 16.98
N PHE A 209 -8.35 -11.70 17.25
CA PHE A 209 -9.52 -12.50 17.03
C PHE A 209 -10.31 -11.88 15.89
N TRP A 210 -10.74 -12.70 14.98
CA TRP A 210 -11.64 -12.29 13.92
C TRP A 210 -12.95 -11.79 14.52
N LYS A 211 -13.21 -10.49 14.48
CA LYS A 211 -14.39 -9.86 15.06
C LYS A 211 -15.39 -9.40 14.01
N ASN A 212 -14.97 -9.23 12.77
CA ASN A 212 -15.83 -8.66 11.75
C ASN A 212 -16.69 -9.73 11.07
N PRO A 213 -18.03 -9.72 11.28
CA PRO A 213 -18.95 -10.67 10.62
C PRO A 213 -19.00 -10.51 9.10
N ALA A 214 -18.53 -9.39 8.54
CA ALA A 214 -18.44 -9.20 7.10
C ALA A 214 -17.51 -10.21 6.41
N PHE A 215 -16.61 -10.85 7.17
CA PHE A 215 -15.75 -11.91 6.70
C PHE A 215 -16.21 -13.31 7.13
N THR A 216 -17.15 -13.41 8.06
CA THR A 216 -17.78 -14.67 8.46
C THR A 216 -19.10 -14.83 7.74
N THR A 217 -19.17 -15.79 6.83
CA THR A 217 -20.37 -16.36 6.22
C THR A 217 -21.23 -15.48 5.31
N GLU A 218 -21.12 -15.70 4.02
CA GLU A 218 -22.28 -16.03 3.22
C GLU A 218 -21.93 -17.28 2.41
N ASN A 219 -22.63 -18.38 2.76
CA ASN A 219 -22.73 -19.59 1.95
C ASN A 219 -23.41 -19.28 0.61
#